data_8d816c62497584c58975ed5259c655e6
#
_entry.id   8d816c62497584c58975ed5259c655e6
#
_cell.length_a   1.000
_cell.length_b   1.000
_cell.length_c   1.000
_cell.angle_alpha   90.00
_cell.angle_beta   90.00
_cell.angle_gamma   90.00
#
_symmetry.space_group_name_H-M   'P 1'
#
loop_
_entity.id
_entity.type
_entity.pdbx_description
1 polymer ?
#
loop_
_entity_poly.entity_id
_entity_poly.type
_entity_poly.pdbx_seq_one_letter_code
_entity_poly.pdbx_strand_id
1 'polypeptide(L)'
;MTIRFQATLLTPADAPKRERWCFLLLPKSASDKLSSRGMVGIDGTLNGTAFTAVLEPDGQKGHWLKVSEALRKKAGVTVGDVVTLEIGPAKTEPEPTVPADLKKVLAAAPEVAVVWDDLTTLARRDWVQWVEGAKKVETRQRRISNACDMLASGKRRVCCFDRSGFYSKEFSAPKASE
;
A
#
# COMPACT_ATOMS: atom_id res chain seq x y z
N MET A 1 12.88 16.53 -0.72
CA MET A 1 13.80 15.96 0.29
C MET A 1 14.01 14.49 -0.02
N THR A 2 15.25 14.04 -0.05
CA THR A 2 15.61 12.64 -0.29
C THR A 2 15.95 11.96 1.03
N ILE A 3 15.35 10.80 1.25
CA ILE A 3 15.62 9.96 2.43
C ILE A 3 16.49 8.79 1.97
N ARG A 4 17.69 8.65 2.53
CA ARG A 4 18.62 7.55 2.23
C ARG A 4 18.69 6.61 3.42
N PHE A 5 18.59 5.29 3.15
CA PHE A 5 18.71 4.27 4.17
C PHE A 5 19.12 2.92 3.58
N GLN A 6 19.48 1.98 4.44
CA GLN A 6 19.76 0.61 4.08
C GLN A 6 18.72 -0.31 4.75
N ALA A 7 18.40 -1.41 4.08
CA ALA A 7 17.51 -2.44 4.60
C ALA A 7 17.85 -3.79 3.98
N THR A 8 17.51 -4.86 4.69
CA THR A 8 17.70 -6.24 4.21
C THR A 8 16.46 -6.71 3.47
N LEU A 9 16.65 -7.33 2.31
CA LEU A 9 15.57 -7.98 1.57
C LEU A 9 15.17 -9.29 2.24
N LEU A 10 13.87 -9.42 2.52
CA LEU A 10 13.27 -10.54 3.24
C LEU A 10 12.24 -11.27 2.37
N THR A 11 12.11 -12.56 2.58
CA THR A 11 11.05 -13.38 1.97
C THR A 11 9.83 -13.38 2.87
N PRO A 12 8.61 -13.11 2.35
CA PRO A 12 7.40 -13.24 3.15
C PRO A 12 7.08 -14.71 3.45
N ALA A 13 6.76 -15.03 4.72
CA ALA A 13 6.49 -16.39 5.16
C ALA A 13 5.23 -16.99 4.52
N ASP A 14 4.20 -16.14 4.31
CA ASP A 14 2.86 -16.57 3.88
C ASP A 14 2.57 -16.31 2.40
N ALA A 15 3.56 -15.90 1.61
CA ALA A 15 3.33 -15.68 0.18
C ALA A 15 3.18 -17.01 -0.58
N PRO A 16 2.27 -17.10 -1.55
CA PRO A 16 2.18 -18.24 -2.43
C PRO A 16 3.54 -18.53 -3.09
N LYS A 17 3.97 -19.79 -3.13
CA LYS A 17 5.30 -20.19 -3.67
C LYS A 17 5.57 -19.74 -5.10
N ARG A 18 4.51 -19.48 -5.88
CA ARG A 18 4.60 -18.96 -7.25
C ARG A 18 4.79 -17.44 -7.32
N GLU A 19 4.53 -16.72 -6.23
CA GLU A 19 4.76 -15.28 -6.13
C GLU A 19 6.17 -15.02 -5.59
N ARG A 20 7.04 -14.45 -6.42
CA ARG A 20 8.46 -14.28 -6.11
C ARG A 20 8.81 -12.86 -5.71
N TRP A 21 7.90 -12.18 -5.02
CA TRP A 21 8.21 -10.89 -4.44
C TRP A 21 8.95 -11.03 -3.11
N CYS A 22 9.66 -10.00 -2.75
CA CYS A 22 10.26 -9.86 -1.43
C CYS A 22 9.86 -8.53 -0.81
N PHE A 23 10.27 -8.28 0.40
CA PHE A 23 9.97 -7.02 1.08
C PHE A 23 11.14 -6.56 1.94
N LEU A 24 11.07 -5.32 2.37
CA LEU A 24 11.98 -4.76 3.34
C LEU A 24 11.22 -3.87 4.32
N LEU A 25 11.76 -3.75 5.52
CA LEU A 25 11.27 -2.85 6.55
C LEU A 25 12.08 -1.56 6.52
N LEU A 26 11.40 -0.42 6.55
CA LEU A 26 12.10 0.85 6.68
C LEU A 26 12.62 1.00 8.11
N PRO A 27 13.86 1.49 8.29
CA PRO A 27 14.31 1.93 9.60
C PRO A 27 13.37 3.02 10.14
N LYS A 28 13.17 3.05 11.46
CA LYS A 28 12.30 4.05 12.09
C LYS A 28 12.71 5.49 11.72
N SER A 29 14.01 5.76 11.67
CA SER A 29 14.56 7.06 11.29
C SER A 29 14.18 7.50 9.87
N ALA A 30 13.98 6.56 8.95
CA ALA A 30 13.48 6.83 7.59
C ALA A 30 11.96 7.04 7.59
N SER A 31 11.21 6.16 8.26
CA SER A 31 9.75 6.28 8.36
C SER A 31 9.31 7.58 9.03
N ASP A 32 10.04 8.05 10.04
CA ASP A 32 9.71 9.29 10.77
C ASP A 32 9.81 10.56 9.90
N LYS A 33 10.52 10.49 8.78
CA LYS A 33 10.65 11.58 7.82
C LYS A 33 9.54 11.61 6.74
N LEU A 34 8.72 10.58 6.69
CA LEU A 34 7.63 10.52 5.72
C LEU A 34 6.45 11.41 6.12
N SER A 35 5.67 11.83 5.13
CA SER A 35 4.56 12.76 5.31
C SER A 35 3.34 12.15 6.01
N SER A 36 3.25 10.84 6.10
CA SER A 36 2.10 10.12 6.66
C SER A 36 2.55 8.84 7.35
N ARG A 37 1.76 8.35 8.29
CA ARG A 37 1.90 7.02 8.91
C ARG A 37 1.11 5.94 8.16
N GLY A 38 0.32 6.32 7.16
CA GLY A 38 -0.36 5.41 6.26
C GLY A 38 0.45 5.13 5.01
N MET A 39 -0.23 4.78 3.92
CA MET A 39 0.42 4.58 2.62
C MET A 39 1.05 5.87 2.11
N VAL A 40 2.25 5.77 1.54
CA VAL A 40 2.99 6.91 0.96
C VAL A 40 3.53 6.51 -0.41
N GLY A 41 3.11 7.24 -1.45
CA GLY A 41 3.68 7.11 -2.79
C GLY A 41 5.10 7.69 -2.84
N ILE A 42 6.02 6.94 -3.41
CA ILE A 42 7.44 7.31 -3.50
C ILE A 42 8.00 7.08 -4.91
N ASP A 43 8.89 7.95 -5.30
CA ASP A 43 9.87 7.71 -6.35
C ASP A 43 11.24 7.52 -5.70
N GLY A 44 12.06 6.64 -6.24
CA GLY A 44 13.39 6.44 -5.67
C GLY A 44 14.26 5.49 -6.47
N THR A 45 15.36 5.11 -5.85
CA THR A 45 16.29 4.13 -6.39
C THR A 45 16.58 3.04 -5.36
N LEU A 46 16.74 1.82 -5.84
CA LEU A 46 17.20 0.67 -5.09
C LEU A 46 18.54 0.22 -5.71
N ASN A 47 19.63 0.40 -4.98
CA ASN A 47 20.98 0.21 -5.50
C ASN A 47 21.20 0.92 -6.85
N GLY A 48 20.68 2.16 -6.99
CA GLY A 48 20.76 2.95 -8.22
C GLY A 48 19.69 2.64 -9.28
N THR A 49 18.91 1.58 -9.14
CA THR A 49 17.82 1.25 -10.07
C THR A 49 16.56 2.01 -9.71
N ALA A 50 16.08 2.85 -10.63
CA ALA A 50 14.90 3.68 -10.43
C ALA A 50 13.60 2.84 -10.30
N PHE A 51 12.73 3.27 -9.41
CA PHE A 51 11.41 2.67 -9.22
C PHE A 51 10.41 3.68 -8.66
N THR A 52 9.14 3.38 -8.84
CA THR A 52 8.01 4.05 -8.18
C THR A 52 7.19 3.01 -7.44
N ALA A 53 6.79 3.29 -6.22
CA ALA A 53 6.02 2.37 -5.40
C ALA A 53 5.18 3.09 -4.35
N VAL A 54 4.38 2.33 -3.63
CA VAL A 54 3.67 2.81 -2.44
C VAL A 54 4.24 2.06 -1.23
N LEU A 55 4.72 2.81 -0.26
CA LEU A 55 5.07 2.28 1.06
C LEU A 55 3.79 1.96 1.82
N GLU A 56 3.77 0.85 2.50
CA GLU A 56 2.63 0.42 3.30
C GLU A 56 2.91 0.54 4.79
N PRO A 57 1.87 0.83 5.61
CA PRO A 57 2.03 0.89 7.06
C PRO A 57 2.30 -0.50 7.65
N ASP A 58 3.21 -0.56 8.61
CA ASP A 58 3.57 -1.80 9.31
C ASP A 58 2.73 -2.09 10.56
N GLY A 59 1.81 -1.19 10.90
CA GLY A 59 0.99 -1.29 12.11
C GLY A 59 1.73 -0.93 13.41
N GLN A 60 2.99 -0.52 13.32
CA GLN A 60 3.85 -0.10 14.44
C GLN A 60 4.35 1.33 14.27
N LYS A 61 3.61 2.13 13.51
CA LYS A 61 3.96 3.53 13.12
C LYS A 61 5.18 3.63 12.21
N GLY A 62 5.58 2.51 11.61
CA GLY A 62 6.60 2.43 10.58
C GLY A 62 6.02 2.04 9.22
N HIS A 63 6.89 1.71 8.29
CA HIS A 63 6.52 1.35 6.92
C HIS A 63 7.32 0.15 6.44
N TRP A 64 6.77 -0.52 5.43
CA TRP A 64 7.44 -1.56 4.69
C TRP A 64 7.24 -1.36 3.18
N LEU A 65 8.11 -1.98 2.39
CA LEU A 65 8.08 -1.89 0.94
C LEU A 65 8.01 -3.28 0.35
N LYS A 66 7.01 -3.51 -0.48
CA LYS A 66 6.95 -4.69 -1.35
C LYS A 66 7.89 -4.47 -2.54
N VAL A 67 8.83 -5.39 -2.73
CA VAL A 67 9.78 -5.38 -3.87
C VAL A 67 9.38 -6.47 -4.83
N SER A 68 8.93 -6.08 -6.03
CA SER A 68 8.51 -7.02 -7.06
C SER A 68 9.70 -7.84 -7.60
N GLU A 69 9.40 -9.01 -8.15
CA GLU A 69 10.42 -9.81 -8.83
C GLU A 69 11.10 -9.03 -9.97
N ALA A 70 10.33 -8.24 -10.70
CA ALA A 70 10.86 -7.43 -11.80
C ALA A 70 11.87 -6.39 -11.30
N LEU A 71 11.56 -5.67 -10.22
CA LEU A 71 12.49 -4.70 -9.63
C LEU A 71 13.74 -5.38 -9.08
N ARG A 72 13.56 -6.50 -8.39
CA ARG A 72 14.65 -7.30 -7.83
C ARG A 72 15.63 -7.76 -8.92
N LYS A 73 15.12 -8.31 -10.02
CA LYS A 73 15.92 -8.76 -11.17
C LYS A 73 16.65 -7.59 -11.84
N LYS A 74 15.93 -6.49 -12.05
CA LYS A 74 16.51 -5.29 -12.68
C LYS A 74 17.64 -4.68 -11.84
N ALA A 75 17.51 -4.71 -10.53
CA ALA A 75 18.52 -4.21 -9.60
C ALA A 75 19.65 -5.22 -9.34
N GLY A 76 19.50 -6.49 -9.77
CA GLY A 76 20.50 -7.52 -9.57
C GLY A 76 20.68 -7.94 -8.11
N VAL A 77 19.61 -7.92 -7.32
CA VAL A 77 19.64 -8.21 -5.89
C VAL A 77 18.82 -9.46 -5.55
N THR A 78 19.20 -10.10 -4.46
CA THR A 78 18.51 -11.30 -3.94
C THR A 78 18.11 -11.13 -2.49
N VAL A 79 17.24 -12.03 -2.01
CA VAL A 79 16.87 -12.09 -0.60
C VAL A 79 18.11 -12.30 0.26
N GLY A 80 18.17 -11.59 1.38
CA GLY A 80 19.32 -11.56 2.29
C GLY A 80 20.31 -10.43 1.99
N ASP A 81 20.26 -9.83 0.80
CA ASP A 81 21.11 -8.70 0.48
C ASP A 81 20.69 -7.46 1.30
N VAL A 82 21.67 -6.70 1.74
CA VAL A 82 21.46 -5.35 2.26
C VAL A 82 21.48 -4.39 1.07
N VAL A 83 20.37 -3.71 0.85
CA VAL A 83 20.21 -2.76 -0.25
C VAL A 83 20.18 -1.33 0.25
N THR A 84 20.67 -0.41 -0.58
CA THR A 84 20.60 1.03 -0.31
C THR A 84 19.45 1.64 -1.11
N LEU A 85 18.56 2.35 -0.43
CA LEU A 85 17.48 3.08 -1.04
C LEU A 85 17.67 4.59 -0.86
N GLU A 86 17.30 5.31 -1.90
CA GLU A 86 17.13 6.77 -1.87
C GLU A 86 15.71 7.05 -2.36
N ILE A 87 14.87 7.59 -1.49
CA ILE A 87 13.44 7.79 -1.79
C ILE A 87 13.01 9.23 -1.54
N GLY A 88 12.00 9.66 -2.26
CA GLY A 88 11.32 10.94 -2.07
C GLY A 88 9.85 10.80 -2.42
N PRO A 89 9.05 11.87 -2.24
CA PRO A 89 7.65 11.85 -2.63
C PRO A 89 7.48 11.53 -4.12
N ALA A 90 6.50 10.70 -4.45
CA ALA A 90 6.19 10.40 -5.86
C ALA A 90 5.77 11.67 -6.59
N LYS A 91 6.29 11.90 -7.78
CA LYS A 91 5.87 13.00 -8.66
C LYS A 91 4.43 12.84 -9.10
N THR A 92 4.04 11.60 -9.37
CA THR A 92 2.67 11.21 -9.67
C THR A 92 2.29 10.07 -8.75
N GLU A 93 1.21 10.24 -7.96
CA GLU A 93 0.74 9.19 -7.07
C GLU A 93 0.34 7.95 -7.87
N PRO A 94 0.86 6.76 -7.54
CA PRO A 94 0.46 5.52 -8.20
C PRO A 94 -1.02 5.23 -7.99
N GLU A 95 -1.71 4.89 -9.07
CA GLU A 95 -3.11 4.47 -8.99
C GLU A 95 -3.24 3.13 -8.25
N PRO A 96 -4.20 3.00 -7.32
CA PRO A 96 -4.44 1.74 -6.66
C PRO A 96 -5.07 0.72 -7.62
N THR A 97 -4.76 -0.54 -7.44
CA THR A 97 -5.51 -1.62 -8.09
C THR A 97 -6.81 -1.82 -7.34
N VAL A 98 -7.93 -1.61 -8.03
CA VAL A 98 -9.27 -1.82 -7.44
C VAL A 98 -9.55 -3.32 -7.36
N PRO A 99 -9.86 -3.87 -6.17
CA PRO A 99 -10.20 -5.28 -6.05
C PRO A 99 -11.42 -5.65 -6.90
N ALA A 100 -11.45 -6.89 -7.40
CA ALA A 100 -12.49 -7.35 -8.33
C ALA A 100 -13.92 -7.23 -7.76
N ASP A 101 -14.09 -7.54 -6.47
CA ASP A 101 -15.38 -7.44 -5.79
C ASP A 101 -15.87 -5.98 -5.66
N LEU A 102 -15.00 -5.06 -5.31
CA LEU A 102 -15.32 -3.63 -5.28
C LEU A 102 -15.59 -3.10 -6.70
N LYS A 103 -14.75 -3.47 -7.65
CA LYS A 103 -14.91 -3.06 -9.06
C LYS A 103 -16.27 -3.50 -9.64
N LYS A 104 -16.70 -4.72 -9.32
CA LYS A 104 -18.00 -5.27 -9.76
C LYS A 104 -19.16 -4.43 -9.23
N VAL A 105 -19.11 -4.06 -7.95
CA VAL A 105 -20.18 -3.26 -7.32
C VAL A 105 -20.20 -1.84 -7.87
N LEU A 106 -19.05 -1.22 -8.09
CA LEU A 106 -18.95 0.11 -8.71
C LEU A 106 -19.52 0.10 -10.14
N ALA A 107 -19.21 -0.94 -10.93
CA ALA A 107 -19.72 -1.08 -12.30
C ALA A 107 -21.25 -1.28 -12.35
N ALA A 108 -21.84 -1.85 -11.32
CA ALA A 108 -23.30 -2.05 -11.21
C ALA A 108 -24.06 -0.79 -10.78
N ALA A 109 -23.38 0.26 -10.33
CA ALA A 109 -23.97 1.51 -9.85
C ALA A 109 -23.36 2.71 -10.59
N PRO A 110 -23.87 3.07 -11.79
CA PRO A 110 -23.28 4.11 -12.64
C PRO A 110 -23.13 5.47 -11.94
N GLU A 111 -24.07 5.85 -11.09
CA GLU A 111 -24.02 7.10 -10.31
C GLU A 111 -22.88 7.11 -9.30
N VAL A 112 -22.55 5.96 -8.74
CA VAL A 112 -21.39 5.82 -7.82
C VAL A 112 -20.09 5.78 -8.62
N ALA A 113 -20.06 5.12 -9.78
CA ALA A 113 -18.90 5.09 -10.66
C ALA A 113 -18.44 6.49 -11.08
N VAL A 114 -19.37 7.38 -11.39
CA VAL A 114 -19.06 8.79 -11.71
C VAL A 114 -18.35 9.49 -10.54
N VAL A 115 -18.83 9.30 -9.32
CA VAL A 115 -18.18 9.87 -8.11
C VAL A 115 -16.80 9.25 -7.91
N TRP A 116 -16.69 7.93 -8.07
CA TRP A 116 -15.41 7.24 -7.95
C TRP A 116 -14.36 7.76 -8.94
N ASP A 117 -14.74 7.93 -10.19
CA ASP A 117 -13.82 8.42 -11.23
C ASP A 117 -13.37 9.86 -11.00
N ASP A 118 -14.19 10.67 -10.31
CA ASP A 118 -13.88 12.05 -9.95
C ASP A 118 -13.05 12.16 -8.64
N LEU A 119 -12.83 11.07 -7.93
CA LEU A 119 -11.97 11.09 -6.73
C LEU A 119 -10.51 11.31 -7.11
N THR A 120 -9.74 11.89 -6.16
CA THR A 120 -8.28 11.90 -6.28
C THR A 120 -7.72 10.49 -6.15
N THR A 121 -6.53 10.25 -6.70
CA THR A 121 -5.81 8.98 -6.53
C THR A 121 -5.63 8.60 -5.06
N LEU A 122 -5.29 9.58 -4.21
CA LEU A 122 -5.16 9.36 -2.77
C LEU A 122 -6.49 8.92 -2.12
N ALA A 123 -7.60 9.54 -2.52
CA ALA A 123 -8.92 9.17 -2.01
C ALA A 123 -9.30 7.75 -2.44
N ARG A 124 -9.11 7.39 -3.71
CA ARG A 124 -9.34 6.01 -4.19
C ARG A 124 -8.49 5.00 -3.43
N ARG A 125 -7.22 5.31 -3.19
CA ARG A 125 -6.32 4.47 -2.41
C ARG A 125 -6.81 4.22 -0.99
N ASP A 126 -7.33 5.25 -0.32
CA ASP A 126 -7.92 5.13 1.01
C ASP A 126 -9.13 4.18 1.02
N TRP A 127 -10.04 4.31 0.06
CA TRP A 127 -11.19 3.43 -0.07
C TRP A 127 -10.78 1.98 -0.30
N VAL A 128 -9.83 1.75 -1.20
CA VAL A 128 -9.32 0.40 -1.49
C VAL A 128 -8.65 -0.20 -0.25
N GLN A 129 -7.79 0.56 0.41
CA GLN A 129 -7.10 0.10 1.62
C GLN A 129 -8.09 -0.23 2.74
N TRP A 130 -9.12 0.59 2.93
CA TRP A 130 -10.15 0.34 3.93
C TRP A 130 -10.94 -0.95 3.67
N VAL A 131 -11.28 -1.22 2.42
CA VAL A 131 -11.95 -2.48 2.02
C VAL A 131 -11.02 -3.68 2.24
N GLU A 132 -9.78 -3.59 1.78
CA GLU A 132 -8.79 -4.67 1.89
C GLU A 132 -8.33 -4.94 3.32
N GLY A 133 -8.43 -3.96 4.21
CA GLY A 133 -8.12 -4.12 5.63
C GLY A 133 -9.10 -5.01 6.41
N ALA A 134 -10.26 -5.28 5.86
CA ALA A 134 -11.24 -6.17 6.47
C ALA A 134 -10.75 -7.63 6.46
N LYS A 135 -10.56 -8.21 7.64
CA LYS A 135 -10.04 -9.58 7.80
C LYS A 135 -11.11 -10.65 7.59
N LYS A 136 -12.38 -10.32 7.86
CA LYS A 136 -13.53 -11.22 7.70
C LYS A 136 -14.29 -10.89 6.42
N VAL A 137 -14.79 -11.92 5.74
CA VAL A 137 -15.57 -11.76 4.50
C VAL A 137 -16.80 -10.88 4.72
N GLU A 138 -17.53 -11.07 5.81
CA GLU A 138 -18.73 -10.29 6.14
C GLU A 138 -18.39 -8.81 6.36
N THR A 139 -17.29 -8.51 7.03
CA THR A 139 -16.82 -7.12 7.22
C THR A 139 -16.45 -6.49 5.89
N ARG A 140 -15.74 -7.22 5.02
CA ARG A 140 -15.36 -6.76 3.69
C ARG A 140 -16.58 -6.45 2.83
N GLN A 141 -17.56 -7.35 2.78
CA GLN A 141 -18.80 -7.16 2.04
C GLN A 141 -19.58 -5.94 2.55
N ARG A 142 -19.70 -5.80 3.87
CA ARG A 142 -20.34 -4.63 4.49
C ARG A 142 -19.61 -3.33 4.16
N ARG A 143 -18.27 -3.32 4.17
CA ARG A 143 -17.48 -2.14 3.79
C ARG A 143 -17.68 -1.77 2.33
N ILE A 144 -17.75 -2.73 1.42
CA ILE A 144 -18.03 -2.47 0.00
C ILE A 144 -19.42 -1.86 -0.17
N SER A 145 -20.43 -2.40 0.48
CA SER A 145 -21.79 -1.84 0.46
C SER A 145 -21.83 -0.43 1.05
N ASN A 146 -21.20 -0.22 2.20
CA ASN A 146 -21.12 1.09 2.84
C ASN A 146 -20.34 2.11 1.99
N ALA A 147 -19.28 1.67 1.31
CA ALA A 147 -18.54 2.53 0.40
C ALA A 147 -19.45 3.06 -0.72
N CYS A 148 -20.24 2.20 -1.34
CA CYS A 148 -21.20 2.61 -2.36
C CYS A 148 -22.24 3.61 -1.81
N ASP A 149 -22.80 3.34 -0.64
CA ASP A 149 -23.79 4.24 -0.01
C ASP A 149 -23.18 5.60 0.33
N MET A 150 -21.98 5.62 0.88
CA MET A 150 -21.27 6.86 1.21
C MET A 150 -20.90 7.66 -0.04
N LEU A 151 -20.40 7.02 -1.08
CA LEU A 151 -20.09 7.67 -2.35
C LEU A 151 -21.35 8.21 -3.02
N ALA A 152 -22.45 7.44 -3.02
CA ALA A 152 -23.75 7.90 -3.54
C ALA A 152 -24.28 9.12 -2.80
N SER A 153 -23.99 9.26 -1.50
CA SER A 153 -24.35 10.42 -0.70
C SER A 153 -23.42 11.63 -0.88
N GLY A 154 -22.41 11.52 -1.74
CA GLY A 154 -21.43 12.57 -2.04
C GLY A 154 -20.21 12.59 -1.15
N LYS A 155 -20.03 11.62 -0.26
CA LYS A 155 -18.81 11.54 0.55
C LYS A 155 -17.62 11.10 -0.31
N ARG A 156 -16.53 11.84 -0.19
CA ARG A 156 -15.31 11.60 -0.98
C ARG A 156 -14.17 10.94 -0.18
N ARG A 157 -14.29 10.88 1.13
CA ARG A 157 -13.29 10.31 2.05
C ARG A 157 -13.91 9.26 2.95
N VAL A 158 -13.13 8.23 3.26
CA VAL A 158 -13.54 7.22 4.24
C VAL A 158 -13.61 7.86 5.62
N CYS A 159 -14.73 7.64 6.32
CA CYS A 159 -14.90 8.10 7.69
C CYS A 159 -14.17 7.17 8.67
N CYS A 160 -13.51 7.77 9.68
CA CYS A 160 -12.96 7.04 10.84
C CYS A 160 -11.95 5.94 10.46
N PHE A 161 -11.18 6.15 9.41
CA PHE A 161 -10.21 5.19 8.91
C PHE A 161 -8.83 5.41 9.54
N ASP A 162 -8.35 4.41 10.26
CA ASP A 162 -6.97 4.38 10.78
C ASP A 162 -5.99 3.95 9.70
N ARG A 163 -5.42 4.91 8.99
CA ARG A 163 -4.47 4.67 7.90
C ARG A 163 -3.18 4.00 8.36
N SER A 164 -2.80 4.18 9.62
CA SER A 164 -1.56 3.61 10.17
C SER A 164 -1.67 2.13 10.54
N GLY A 165 -2.89 1.65 10.78
CA GLY A 165 -3.16 0.33 11.31
C GLY A 165 -2.72 0.11 12.75
N PHE A 166 -2.15 1.13 13.40
CA PHE A 166 -1.63 1.00 14.77
C PHE A 166 -2.73 0.76 15.80
N TYR A 167 -3.83 1.48 15.69
CA TYR A 167 -4.97 1.37 16.60
C TYR A 167 -5.92 0.25 16.20
N SER A 168 -6.26 0.17 14.91
CA SER A 168 -7.19 -0.84 14.38
C SER A 168 -6.61 -2.26 14.33
N LYS A 169 -5.28 -2.40 14.29
CA LYS A 169 -4.56 -3.66 14.07
C LYS A 169 -4.88 -4.34 12.73
N GLU A 170 -5.38 -3.58 11.76
CA GLU A 170 -5.76 -4.10 10.44
C GLU A 170 -4.59 -4.27 9.48
N PHE A 171 -3.51 -3.50 9.69
CA PHE A 171 -2.33 -3.53 8.83
C PHE A 171 -1.10 -3.96 9.60
N SER A 172 -0.25 -4.72 8.94
CA SER A 172 1.04 -5.15 9.45
C SER A 172 2.00 -5.39 8.29
N ALA A 173 3.30 -5.32 8.57
CA ALA A 173 4.27 -5.83 7.64
C ALA A 173 4.15 -7.35 7.52
N PRO A 174 4.53 -7.94 6.36
CA PRO A 174 4.66 -9.38 6.25
C PRO A 174 5.63 -9.93 7.30
N LYS A 175 5.39 -11.15 7.76
CA LYS A 175 6.38 -11.88 8.54
C LYS A 175 7.44 -12.44 7.60
N ALA A 176 8.69 -12.35 8.01
CA ALA A 176 9.77 -12.96 7.26
C ALA A 176 9.76 -14.48 7.45
N SER A 177 10.08 -15.23 6.37
CA SER A 177 10.36 -16.64 6.48
C SER A 177 11.71 -16.85 7.17
N GLU A 178 11.82 -17.94 7.94
CA GLU A 178 13.08 -18.37 8.56
C GLU A 178 14.09 -18.88 7.53
#